data_1a41dd5fadb0ab914d289f22a41e8eb4
#
_entry.id   1a41dd5fadb0ab914d289f22a41e8eb4
#
_cell.length_a   1.000
_cell.length_b   1.000
_cell.length_c   1.000
_cell.angle_alpha   90.00
_cell.angle_beta   90.00
_cell.angle_gamma   90.00
#
_symmetry.space_group_name_H-M   'P 1'
#
loop_
_entity.id
_entity.type
_entity.pdbx_description
1 polymer ?
#
loop_
_entity_poly.entity_id
_entity_poly.type
_entity_poly.pdbx_seq_one_letter_code
_entity_poly.pdbx_strand_id
1 'polypeptide(L)'
;MTTTNVQLVGVCGSGIMGAGLAEVVARAGMDVIVRSRTIDGAKSMLSSIEKNLDKQVAKEKMTVDQRTEVLSHIRITDSLNDLASCDLVIESIVEELAPKQSLFRELDALSLIHI
;
A
#
# COMPACT_ATOMS: atom_id res chain seq x y z
N MET A 1 25.04 -6.56 -12.27
CA MET A 1 24.30 -6.07 -11.13
C MET A 1 22.95 -6.73 -11.05
N THR A 2 22.66 -7.22 -9.92
CA THR A 2 21.37 -7.83 -9.73
C THR A 2 20.43 -6.78 -9.19
N THR A 3 19.49 -6.40 -9.98
CA THR A 3 18.45 -5.54 -9.50
C THR A 3 17.33 -6.39 -8.96
N THR A 4 16.91 -6.06 -7.81
CA THR A 4 15.69 -6.62 -7.28
C THR A 4 14.55 -6.02 -8.08
N ASN A 5 13.91 -6.83 -8.89
CA ASN A 5 12.76 -6.37 -9.66
C ASN A 5 11.52 -6.35 -8.79
N VAL A 6 11.49 -5.44 -7.84
CA VAL A 6 10.29 -5.22 -7.04
C VAL A 6 9.36 -4.37 -7.87
N GLN A 7 8.27 -4.97 -8.34
CA GLN A 7 7.27 -4.29 -9.15
C GLN A 7 5.91 -4.23 -8.49
N LEU A 8 5.63 -5.17 -7.59
CA LEU A 8 4.36 -5.23 -6.87
C LEU A 8 4.63 -5.24 -5.37
N VAL A 9 4.14 -4.23 -4.70
CA VAL A 9 4.33 -4.05 -3.26
C VAL A 9 2.98 -4.16 -2.57
N GLY A 10 2.92 -4.95 -1.51
CA GLY A 10 1.77 -5.00 -0.64
C GLY A 10 2.00 -4.10 0.57
N VAL A 11 1.02 -3.29 0.90
CA VAL A 11 1.06 -2.48 2.12
C VAL A 11 -0.10 -2.94 3.00
N CYS A 12 0.24 -3.54 4.13
CA CYS A 12 -0.75 -3.98 5.11
C CYS A 12 -0.84 -2.95 6.22
N GLY A 13 -2.04 -2.53 6.54
CA GLY A 13 -2.19 -1.65 7.68
C GLY A 13 -3.48 -0.87 7.66
N SER A 14 -3.50 0.11 8.51
CA SER A 14 -4.59 1.06 8.58
C SER A 14 -4.00 2.40 9.00
N GLY A 15 -4.54 3.49 8.47
CA GLY A 15 -4.16 4.82 8.87
C GLY A 15 -3.15 5.50 7.98
N ILE A 16 -2.65 6.61 8.48
CA ILE A 16 -1.89 7.59 7.71
C ILE A 16 -0.55 7.03 7.22
N MET A 17 0.13 6.25 8.04
CA MET A 17 1.46 5.74 7.68
C MET A 17 1.38 4.74 6.53
N GLY A 18 0.40 3.82 6.56
CA GLY A 18 0.21 2.87 5.47
C GLY A 18 -0.15 3.58 4.17
N ALA A 19 -1.05 4.56 4.24
CA ALA A 19 -1.41 5.36 3.08
C ALA A 19 -0.21 6.12 2.51
N GLY A 20 0.62 6.71 3.38
CA GLY A 20 1.82 7.42 2.95
C GLY A 20 2.82 6.51 2.25
N LEU A 21 3.03 5.31 2.77
CA LEU A 21 3.92 4.33 2.15
C LEU A 21 3.40 3.90 0.77
N ALA A 22 2.10 3.63 0.67
CA ALA A 22 1.49 3.26 -0.60
C ALA A 22 1.64 4.37 -1.64
N GLU A 23 1.46 5.61 -1.25
CA GLU A 23 1.64 6.74 -2.14
C GLU A 23 3.08 6.83 -2.66
N VAL A 24 4.07 6.69 -1.77
CA VAL A 24 5.48 6.74 -2.15
C VAL A 24 5.80 5.65 -3.18
N VAL A 25 5.32 4.44 -2.94
CA VAL A 25 5.54 3.31 -3.85
C VAL A 25 4.91 3.57 -5.21
N ALA A 26 3.66 4.04 -5.22
CA ALA A 26 2.96 4.32 -6.48
C ALA A 26 3.60 5.47 -7.26
N ARG A 27 4.09 6.48 -6.56
CA ARG A 27 4.79 7.61 -7.21
C ARG A 27 6.13 7.18 -7.81
N ALA A 28 6.73 6.13 -7.29
CA ALA A 28 7.94 5.54 -7.85
C ALA A 28 7.68 4.70 -9.11
N GLY A 29 6.43 4.53 -9.49
CA GLY A 29 6.05 3.78 -10.69
C GLY A 29 5.82 2.30 -10.44
N MET A 30 5.77 1.87 -9.20
CA MET A 30 5.50 0.48 -8.85
C MET A 30 4.02 0.29 -8.52
N ASP A 31 3.51 -0.90 -8.80
CA ASP A 31 2.15 -1.25 -8.41
C ASP A 31 2.09 -1.56 -6.92
N VAL A 32 1.02 -1.16 -6.29
CA VAL A 32 0.83 -1.37 -4.86
C VAL A 32 -0.58 -1.88 -4.58
N ILE A 33 -0.66 -2.86 -3.68
CA ILE A 33 -1.93 -3.34 -3.16
C ILE A 33 -2.01 -2.90 -1.69
N VAL A 34 -3.01 -2.11 -1.37
CA VAL A 34 -3.24 -1.65 -0.01
C VAL A 34 -4.27 -2.57 0.64
N ARG A 35 -3.87 -3.23 1.69
CA ARG A 35 -4.74 -4.16 2.41
C ARG A 35 -5.07 -3.62 3.79
N SER A 36 -6.33 -3.64 4.13
CA SER A 36 -6.81 -3.38 5.49
C SER A 36 -7.71 -4.53 5.93
N ARG A 37 -8.01 -4.60 7.21
CA ARG A 37 -8.88 -5.66 7.75
C ARG A 37 -10.27 -5.64 7.12
N THR A 38 -10.72 -4.47 6.72
CA THR A 38 -12.03 -4.29 6.07
C THR A 38 -11.81 -3.54 4.77
N ILE A 39 -12.70 -3.77 3.81
CA ILE A 39 -12.65 -3.03 2.56
C ILE A 39 -12.89 -1.53 2.80
N ASP A 40 -13.73 -1.18 3.77
CA ASP A 40 -13.95 0.21 4.12
C ASP A 40 -12.68 0.87 4.65
N GLY A 41 -11.88 0.15 5.44
CA GLY A 41 -10.58 0.63 5.88
C GLY A 41 -9.62 0.87 4.71
N ALA A 42 -9.59 -0.05 3.75
CA ALA A 42 -8.77 0.10 2.56
C ALA A 42 -9.22 1.28 1.71
N LYS A 43 -10.54 1.47 1.56
CA LYS A 43 -11.09 2.64 0.87
C LYS A 43 -10.74 3.95 1.56
N SER A 44 -10.72 3.93 2.89
CA SER A 44 -10.33 5.10 3.69
C SER A 44 -8.86 5.47 3.44
N MET A 45 -7.99 4.48 3.34
CA MET A 45 -6.58 4.70 3.01
C MET A 45 -6.44 5.29 1.61
N LEU A 46 -7.17 4.76 0.64
CA LEU A 46 -7.15 5.29 -0.71
C LEU A 46 -7.64 6.73 -0.74
N SER A 47 -8.71 7.04 -0.01
CA SER A 47 -9.24 8.40 0.10
C SER A 47 -8.20 9.37 0.66
N SER A 48 -7.43 8.94 1.66
CA SER A 48 -6.33 9.75 2.20
C SER A 48 -5.26 10.03 1.16
N ILE A 49 -4.92 9.05 0.35
CA ILE A 49 -3.96 9.22 -0.74
C ILE A 49 -4.50 10.20 -1.77
N GLU A 50 -5.75 10.05 -2.17
CA GLU A 50 -6.39 10.95 -3.12
C GLU A 50 -6.38 12.40 -2.63
N LYS A 51 -6.71 12.62 -1.37
CA LYS A 51 -6.69 13.96 -0.78
C LYS A 51 -5.31 14.57 -0.78
N ASN A 52 -4.30 13.76 -0.47
CA ASN A 52 -2.93 14.25 -0.47
C ASN A 52 -2.46 14.61 -1.88
N LEU A 53 -2.81 13.80 -2.87
CA LEU A 53 -2.48 14.08 -4.26
C LEU A 53 -3.22 15.32 -4.75
N ASP A 54 -4.47 15.52 -4.34
CA ASP A 54 -5.22 16.73 -4.65
C ASP A 54 -4.52 17.98 -4.11
N LYS A 55 -3.97 17.90 -2.91
CA LYS A 55 -3.18 19.00 -2.34
C LYS A 55 -1.93 19.28 -3.17
N GLN A 56 -1.26 18.26 -3.66
CA GLN A 56 -0.08 18.43 -4.52
C GLN A 56 -0.46 19.12 -5.83
N VAL A 57 -1.58 18.74 -6.42
CA VAL A 57 -2.08 19.38 -7.64
C VAL A 57 -2.43 20.85 -7.37
N ALA A 58 -3.11 21.12 -6.26
CA ALA A 58 -3.49 22.49 -5.89
C ALA A 58 -2.28 23.39 -5.66
N LYS A 59 -1.18 22.82 -5.18
CA LYS A 59 0.08 23.56 -4.96
C LYS A 59 0.98 23.58 -6.20
N GLU A 60 0.50 23.08 -7.31
CA GLU A 60 1.24 23.00 -8.57
C GLU A 60 2.52 22.17 -8.50
N LYS A 61 2.58 21.24 -7.54
CA LYS A 61 3.70 20.31 -7.40
C LYS A 61 3.49 19.04 -8.21
N MET A 62 2.30 18.83 -8.74
CA MET A 62 1.90 17.66 -9.49
C MET A 62 0.84 18.07 -10.50
N THR A 63 0.87 17.47 -11.69
CA THR A 63 -0.18 17.68 -12.68
C THR A 63 -1.34 16.71 -12.45
N VAL A 64 -2.50 17.01 -13.01
CA VAL A 64 -3.66 16.13 -12.97
C VAL A 64 -3.33 14.78 -13.61
N ASP A 65 -2.60 14.78 -14.71
CA ASP A 65 -2.20 13.54 -15.38
C ASP A 65 -1.28 12.68 -14.51
N GLN A 66 -0.35 13.30 -13.80
CA GLN A 66 0.50 12.60 -12.85
C GLN A 66 -0.30 11.99 -11.71
N ARG A 67 -1.28 12.71 -11.20
CA ARG A 67 -2.19 12.20 -10.18
C ARG A 67 -2.93 10.95 -10.66
N THR A 68 -3.48 11.02 -11.86
CA THR A 68 -4.21 9.90 -12.45
C THR A 68 -3.30 8.68 -12.62
N GLU A 69 -2.07 8.90 -13.06
CA GLU A 69 -1.10 7.82 -13.21
C GLU A 69 -0.76 7.17 -11.86
N VAL A 70 -0.50 7.97 -10.83
CA VAL A 70 -0.21 7.44 -9.50
C VAL A 70 -1.37 6.58 -9.00
N LEU A 71 -2.60 7.06 -9.12
CA LEU A 71 -3.77 6.31 -8.67
C LEU A 71 -3.98 5.02 -9.46
N SER A 72 -3.56 4.98 -10.72
CA SER A 72 -3.69 3.77 -11.54
C SER A 72 -2.82 2.62 -11.05
N HIS A 73 -1.79 2.89 -10.27
CA HIS A 73 -0.93 1.87 -9.68
C HIS A 73 -1.46 1.30 -8.37
N ILE A 74 -2.50 1.90 -7.82
CA ILE A 74 -2.98 1.54 -6.48
C ILE A 74 -4.24 0.67 -6.57
N ARG A 75 -4.20 -0.48 -5.91
CA ARG A 75 -5.36 -1.35 -5.70
C ARG A 75 -5.62 -1.51 -4.22
N ILE A 76 -6.87 -1.77 -3.86
CA ILE A 76 -7.24 -1.98 -2.47
C ILE A 76 -7.86 -3.37 -2.29
N THR A 77 -7.68 -3.94 -1.11
CA THR A 77 -8.24 -5.24 -0.77
C THR A 77 -8.39 -5.39 0.74
N ASP A 78 -9.23 -6.32 1.15
CA ASP A 78 -9.31 -6.77 2.55
C ASP A 78 -8.75 -8.18 2.72
N SER A 79 -8.35 -8.83 1.64
CA SER A 79 -7.88 -10.21 1.65
C SER A 79 -6.36 -10.29 1.65
N LEU A 80 -5.81 -11.03 2.60
CA LEU A 80 -4.36 -11.31 2.62
C LEU A 80 -3.93 -12.17 1.44
N ASN A 81 -4.83 -12.98 0.88
CA ASN A 81 -4.50 -13.80 -0.27
C ASN A 81 -4.10 -12.97 -1.50
N ASP A 82 -4.64 -11.77 -1.62
CA ASP A 82 -4.28 -10.88 -2.71
C ASP A 82 -2.83 -10.40 -2.64
N LEU A 83 -2.18 -10.56 -1.49
CA LEU A 83 -0.78 -10.20 -1.30
C LEU A 83 0.18 -11.33 -1.67
N ALA A 84 -0.33 -12.51 -2.01
CA ALA A 84 0.51 -13.67 -2.31
C ALA A 84 1.44 -13.46 -3.50
N SER A 85 1.05 -12.62 -4.44
CA SER A 85 1.86 -12.30 -5.62
C SER A 85 2.78 -11.10 -5.45
N CYS A 86 2.78 -10.48 -4.28
CA CYS A 86 3.62 -9.31 -4.03
C CYS A 86 5.09 -9.70 -3.91
N ASP A 87 5.96 -8.88 -4.48
CA ASP A 87 7.40 -9.06 -4.38
C ASP A 87 7.92 -8.64 -3.00
N LEU A 88 7.24 -7.67 -2.39
CA LEU A 88 7.58 -7.11 -1.09
C LEU A 88 6.30 -6.75 -0.37
N VAL A 89 6.20 -7.09 0.91
CA VAL A 89 5.07 -6.69 1.74
C VAL A 89 5.59 -5.83 2.89
N ILE A 90 5.01 -4.65 3.00
CA ILE A 90 5.32 -3.71 4.08
C ILE A 90 4.15 -3.71 5.04
N GLU A 91 4.44 -3.94 6.30
CA GLU A 91 3.43 -3.92 7.34
C GLU A 91 3.48 -2.61 8.11
N SER A 92 2.34 -1.95 8.17
CA SER A 92 2.20 -0.68 8.88
C SER A 92 0.86 -0.66 9.60
N ILE A 93 0.80 -1.35 10.71
CA ILE A 93 -0.42 -1.43 11.51
C ILE A 93 -0.18 -0.87 12.91
N VAL A 94 -1.26 -0.37 13.50
CA VAL A 94 -1.24 0.07 14.88
C VAL A 94 -0.90 -1.13 15.76
N GLU A 95 -0.02 -0.94 16.71
CA GLU A 95 0.51 -2.02 17.49
C GLU A 95 -0.50 -2.52 18.49
N GLU A 96 -1.07 -3.67 18.15
CA GLU A 96 -1.85 -4.50 19.05
C GLU A 96 -1.27 -5.89 18.91
N LEU A 97 -0.82 -6.45 20.01
CA LEU A 97 0.03 -7.62 19.96
C LEU A 97 -0.64 -8.84 19.30
N ALA A 98 -1.86 -9.17 19.69
CA ALA A 98 -2.52 -10.36 19.17
C ALA A 98 -2.85 -10.28 17.68
N PRO A 99 -3.48 -9.21 17.18
CA PRO A 99 -3.71 -9.06 15.74
C PRO A 99 -2.42 -9.04 14.93
N LYS A 100 -1.38 -8.44 15.44
CA LYS A 100 -0.09 -8.37 14.78
C LYS A 100 0.53 -9.76 14.61
N GLN A 101 0.49 -10.59 15.65
CA GLN A 101 1.01 -11.95 15.60
C GLN A 101 0.26 -12.80 14.59
N SER A 102 -1.04 -12.67 14.53
CA SER A 102 -1.85 -13.40 13.56
C SER A 102 -1.51 -12.98 12.13
N LEU A 103 -1.34 -11.68 11.89
CA LEU A 103 -0.96 -11.15 10.59
C LEU A 103 0.39 -11.69 10.14
N PHE A 104 1.38 -11.73 11.01
CA PHE A 104 2.70 -12.26 10.67
C PHE A 104 2.64 -13.72 10.24
N ARG A 105 1.86 -14.53 10.93
CA ARG A 105 1.71 -15.94 10.54
C ARG A 105 1.13 -16.11 9.15
N GLU A 106 0.13 -15.31 8.81
CA GLU A 106 -0.49 -15.38 7.49
C GLU A 106 0.45 -14.88 6.41
N LEU A 107 1.20 -13.82 6.68
CA LEU A 107 2.17 -13.28 5.72
C LEU A 107 3.33 -14.24 5.50
N ASP A 108 3.78 -14.95 6.53
CA ASP A 108 4.83 -15.96 6.38
C ASP A 108 4.41 -17.07 5.43
N ALA A 109 3.13 -17.37 5.36
CA ALA A 109 2.62 -18.39 4.44
C ALA A 109 2.44 -17.87 3.03
N LEU A 110 2.27 -16.55 2.84
CA LEU A 110 1.94 -15.95 1.56
C LEU A 110 3.11 -15.25 0.89
N SER A 111 4.05 -14.74 1.65
CA SER A 111 5.14 -13.93 1.12
C SER A 111 6.46 -14.37 1.72
N LEU A 112 7.52 -14.31 0.91
CA LEU A 112 8.87 -14.64 1.35
C LEU A 112 9.54 -13.47 2.07
N ILE A 113 9.14 -12.26 1.79
CA ILE A 113 9.74 -11.04 2.34
C ILE A 113 8.66 -10.13 2.87
N HIS A 114 8.79 -9.75 4.13
CA HIS A 114 7.94 -8.72 4.70
C HIS A 114 8.70 -7.88 5.72
N ILE A 115 8.31 -6.66 5.84
CA ILE A 115 8.96 -5.67 6.68
C ILE A 115 7.99 -5.14 7.72
#